data_f8435757ca1dc38d7285c33f9c876d85
#
_entry.id   f8435757ca1dc38d7285c33f9c876d85
#
_cell.length_a   1.000
_cell.length_b   1.000
_cell.length_c   1.000
_cell.angle_alpha   90.00
_cell.angle_beta   90.00
_cell.angle_gamma   90.00
#
_symmetry.space_group_name_H-M   'P 1'
#
loop_
_entity.id
_entity.type
_entity.pdbx_description
1 polymer ?
#
loop_
_entity_poly.entity_id
_entity_poly.type
_entity_poly.pdbx_seq_one_letter_code
_entity_poly.pdbx_strand_id
1 'polypeptide(L)'
;MKIAEIHTKKGVMKIKFFEEDAPNTVANFIDLAEHNFYDGLTFHRVIPDFVIQGGCPNGTGTGGPGYRIKCELTGKNQYHDRGVLSMAHAGRDTGGSQFFICHSRQNTAHLDRNHTVFGKVFEGLEVIDEIRAGDVMEKVVITEMEG
;
A
#
# COMPACT_ATOMS: atom_id res chain seq x y z
N MET A 1 16.29 -7.24 -6.66
CA MET A 1 15.44 -6.54 -5.68
C MET A 1 14.02 -7.10 -5.72
N LYS A 2 13.38 -7.17 -4.57
CA LYS A 2 11.99 -7.61 -4.52
C LYS A 2 11.05 -6.49 -4.90
N ILE A 3 10.00 -6.85 -5.64
CA ILE A 3 8.89 -5.95 -5.99
C ILE A 3 7.58 -6.66 -5.68
N ALA A 4 6.50 -5.89 -5.60
CA ALA A 4 5.15 -6.44 -5.46
C ALA A 4 4.36 -6.20 -6.74
N GLU A 5 3.46 -7.16 -7.05
CA GLU A 5 2.46 -7.00 -8.11
C GLU A 5 1.09 -7.17 -7.49
N ILE A 6 0.24 -6.17 -7.62
CA ILE A 6 -1.17 -6.25 -7.21
C ILE A 6 -1.99 -6.51 -8.46
N HIS A 7 -2.60 -7.69 -8.53
CA HIS A 7 -3.39 -8.12 -9.68
C HIS A 7 -4.87 -7.85 -9.45
N THR A 8 -5.48 -7.08 -10.34
CA THR A 8 -6.92 -6.77 -10.31
C THR A 8 -7.52 -6.99 -11.70
N LYS A 9 -8.84 -7.00 -11.80
CA LYS A 9 -9.53 -7.06 -13.10
C LYS A 9 -9.29 -5.82 -13.96
N LYS A 10 -8.88 -4.70 -13.34
CA LYS A 10 -8.59 -3.45 -14.04
C LYS A 10 -7.15 -3.38 -14.55
N GLY A 11 -6.30 -4.29 -14.11
CA GLY A 11 -4.89 -4.37 -14.49
C GLY A 11 -3.98 -4.70 -13.33
N VAL A 12 -2.68 -4.65 -13.59
CA VAL A 12 -1.63 -4.98 -12.61
C VAL A 12 -0.86 -3.72 -12.26
N MET A 13 -0.68 -3.48 -10.96
CA MET A 13 0.17 -2.42 -10.44
C MET A 13 1.45 -3.06 -9.90
N LYS A 14 2.60 -2.63 -10.41
CA LYS A 14 3.91 -3.10 -9.93
C LYS A 14 4.53 -2.04 -9.04
N ILE A 15 5.01 -2.47 -7.89
CA ILE A 15 5.48 -1.60 -6.81
C ILE A 15 6.92 -1.94 -6.48
N LYS A 16 7.77 -0.91 -6.43
CA LYS A 16 9.12 -1.05 -5.88
C LYS A 16 9.10 -0.54 -4.45
N PHE A 17 9.85 -1.22 -3.57
CA PHE A 17 9.86 -0.90 -2.15
C PHE A 17 10.98 0.07 -1.79
N PHE A 18 10.73 0.90 -0.77
CA PHE A 18 11.73 1.77 -0.15
C PHE A 18 12.31 1.08 1.10
N GLU A 19 13.11 0.06 0.88
CA GLU A 19 13.61 -0.80 1.96
C GLU A 19 14.53 -0.06 2.95
N GLU A 20 15.27 0.95 2.48
CA GLU A 20 16.13 1.74 3.35
C GLU A 20 15.31 2.71 4.22
N ASP A 21 14.20 3.21 3.67
CA ASP A 21 13.32 4.16 4.37
C ASP A 21 12.50 3.49 5.46
N ALA A 22 11.90 2.35 5.14
CA ALA A 22 10.92 1.70 5.99
C ALA A 22 11.14 0.18 6.02
N PRO A 23 12.28 -0.28 6.54
CA PRO A 23 12.65 -1.70 6.44
C PRO A 23 11.64 -2.63 7.11
N ASN A 24 11.09 -2.26 8.24
CA ASN A 24 10.15 -3.11 8.97
C ASN A 24 8.77 -3.12 8.31
N THR A 25 8.34 -1.98 7.78
CA THR A 25 7.06 -1.88 7.06
C THR A 25 7.12 -2.69 5.77
N VAL A 26 8.22 -2.60 5.03
CA VAL A 26 8.45 -3.39 3.81
C VAL A 26 8.45 -4.88 4.14
N ALA A 27 9.21 -5.28 5.17
CA ALA A 27 9.28 -6.69 5.58
C ALA A 27 7.92 -7.23 5.97
N ASN A 28 7.12 -6.44 6.69
CA ASN A 28 5.76 -6.80 7.08
C ASN A 28 4.86 -7.03 5.86
N PHE A 29 4.88 -6.11 4.91
CA PHE A 29 4.06 -6.24 3.69
C PHE A 29 4.46 -7.47 2.88
N ILE A 30 5.76 -7.69 2.69
CA ILE A 30 6.28 -8.84 1.95
C ILE A 30 5.84 -10.14 2.63
N ASP A 31 5.99 -10.22 3.95
CA ASP A 31 5.61 -11.40 4.72
C ASP A 31 4.13 -11.72 4.57
N LEU A 32 3.27 -10.72 4.73
CA LEU A 32 1.82 -10.89 4.54
C LEU A 32 1.48 -11.34 3.13
N ALA A 33 2.10 -10.73 2.12
CA ALA A 33 1.86 -11.08 0.73
C ALA A 33 2.31 -12.50 0.41
N GLU A 34 3.47 -12.91 0.93
CA GLU A 34 4.00 -14.27 0.71
C GLU A 34 3.17 -15.35 1.40
N HIS A 35 2.40 -14.98 2.42
CA HIS A 35 1.46 -15.88 3.10
C HIS A 35 0.03 -15.75 2.57
N ASN A 36 -0.15 -15.13 1.41
CA ASN A 36 -1.44 -14.97 0.73
C ASN A 36 -2.47 -14.18 1.53
N PHE A 37 -2.03 -13.32 2.46
CA PHE A 37 -2.93 -12.54 3.32
C PHE A 37 -3.83 -11.61 2.50
N TYR A 38 -3.27 -10.98 1.46
CA TYR A 38 -3.99 -9.99 0.66
C TYR A 38 -4.87 -10.60 -0.44
N ASP A 39 -4.69 -11.87 -0.76
CA ASP A 39 -5.42 -12.51 -1.87
C ASP A 39 -6.93 -12.52 -1.58
N GLY A 40 -7.70 -11.94 -2.51
CA GLY A 40 -9.15 -11.84 -2.36
C GLY A 40 -9.65 -10.67 -1.53
N LEU A 41 -8.75 -9.86 -0.92
CA LEU A 41 -9.17 -8.67 -0.20
C LEU A 41 -9.52 -7.54 -1.16
N THR A 42 -10.25 -6.54 -0.69
CA THR A 42 -10.76 -5.46 -1.53
C THR A 42 -10.06 -4.13 -1.26
N PHE A 43 -10.19 -3.22 -2.24
CA PHE A 43 -10.00 -1.80 -2.00
C PHE A 43 -11.32 -1.28 -1.43
N HIS A 44 -11.47 -1.38 -0.13
CA HIS A 44 -12.74 -1.09 0.57
C HIS A 44 -13.05 0.41 0.65
N ARG A 45 -12.05 1.27 0.47
CA ARG A 45 -12.22 2.71 0.55
C ARG A 45 -11.49 3.37 -0.61
N VAL A 46 -12.24 3.97 -1.53
CA VAL A 46 -11.69 4.67 -2.69
C VAL A 46 -12.26 6.08 -2.70
N ILE A 47 -11.38 7.07 -2.62
CA ILE A 47 -11.77 8.49 -2.68
C ILE A 47 -11.07 9.08 -3.90
N PRO A 48 -11.84 9.45 -4.96
CA PRO A 48 -11.25 10.01 -6.17
C PRO A 48 -10.35 11.20 -5.87
N ASP A 49 -9.23 11.29 -6.60
CA ASP A 49 -8.21 12.33 -6.46
C ASP A 49 -7.51 12.35 -5.10
N PHE A 50 -7.76 11.36 -4.26
CA PHE A 50 -7.12 11.23 -2.95
C PHE A 50 -6.38 9.91 -2.86
N VAL A 51 -7.05 8.81 -2.48
CA VAL A 51 -6.40 7.51 -2.29
C VAL A 51 -7.29 6.34 -2.71
N ILE A 52 -6.66 5.19 -2.98
CA ILE A 52 -7.31 3.88 -2.97
C ILE A 52 -6.72 3.10 -1.79
N GLN A 53 -7.57 2.62 -0.90
CA GLN A 53 -7.17 1.98 0.35
C GLN A 53 -7.71 0.56 0.43
N GLY A 54 -6.86 -0.39 0.79
CA GLY A 54 -7.25 -1.78 0.91
C GLY A 54 -6.40 -2.54 1.93
N GLY A 55 -6.56 -3.87 1.92
CA GLY A 55 -5.78 -4.73 2.81
C GLY A 55 -6.41 -4.99 4.17
N CYS A 56 -7.68 -4.63 4.35
CA CYS A 56 -8.44 -4.96 5.56
C CYS A 56 -9.07 -6.35 5.39
N PRO A 57 -8.75 -7.33 6.26
CA PRO A 57 -9.29 -8.68 6.14
C PRO A 57 -10.81 -8.75 6.25
N ASN A 58 -11.43 -7.78 6.96
CA ASN A 58 -12.89 -7.71 7.10
C ASN A 58 -13.56 -6.88 6.01
N GLY A 59 -12.81 -6.12 5.23
CA GLY A 59 -13.35 -5.20 4.24
C GLY A 59 -14.06 -3.98 4.83
N THR A 60 -13.90 -3.72 6.13
CA THR A 60 -14.62 -2.65 6.85
C THR A 60 -13.73 -1.49 7.29
N GLY A 61 -12.41 -1.65 7.19
CA GLY A 61 -11.45 -0.67 7.70
C GLY A 61 -11.04 -0.89 9.15
N THR A 62 -11.64 -1.86 9.84
CA THR A 62 -11.36 -2.12 11.26
C THR A 62 -10.50 -3.35 11.52
N GLY A 63 -10.27 -4.19 10.50
CA GLY A 63 -9.49 -5.41 10.65
C GLY A 63 -8.01 -5.22 10.37
N GLY A 64 -7.21 -6.17 10.82
CA GLY A 64 -5.77 -6.19 10.61
C GLY A 64 -5.21 -7.60 10.80
N PRO A 65 -3.86 -7.73 10.82
CA PRO A 65 -3.22 -9.04 10.86
C PRO A 65 -3.10 -9.63 12.28
N GLY A 66 -3.66 -8.96 13.28
CA GLY A 66 -3.59 -9.42 14.67
C GLY A 66 -2.42 -8.83 15.46
N TYR A 67 -1.68 -7.90 14.89
CA TYR A 67 -0.58 -7.19 15.54
C TYR A 67 -0.46 -5.78 14.95
N ARG A 68 0.40 -4.96 15.55
CA ARG A 68 0.66 -3.58 15.09
C ARG A 68 2.14 -3.41 14.78
N ILE A 69 2.45 -2.49 13.86
CA ILE A 69 3.82 -2.12 13.53
C ILE A 69 4.04 -0.63 13.79
N LYS A 70 5.28 -0.27 14.07
CA LYS A 70 5.66 1.12 14.33
C LYS A 70 5.77 1.90 13.04
N CYS A 71 5.48 3.20 13.11
CA CYS A 71 5.72 4.12 12.02
C CYS A 71 7.22 4.30 11.77
N GLU A 72 7.58 4.46 10.49
CA GLU A 72 8.97 4.70 10.06
C GLU A 72 8.95 5.97 9.20
N LEU A 73 9.13 7.12 9.84
CA LEU A 73 8.80 8.42 9.24
C LEU A 73 10.01 9.30 8.93
N THR A 74 11.22 8.84 9.22
CA THR A 74 12.42 9.70 9.17
C THR A 74 13.23 9.62 7.89
N GLY A 75 12.90 8.71 6.99
CA GLY A 75 13.62 8.51 5.74
C GLY A 75 13.41 9.64 4.72
N LYS A 76 14.18 9.61 3.65
CA LYS A 76 14.17 10.64 2.62
C LYS A 76 12.98 10.56 1.64
N ASN A 77 12.28 9.42 1.59
CA ASN A 77 11.18 9.20 0.67
C ASN A 77 9.80 9.32 1.35
N GLN A 78 9.72 9.94 2.54
CA GLN A 78 8.47 10.03 3.31
C GLN A 78 7.56 11.16 2.79
N TYR A 79 7.30 11.16 1.48
CA TYR A 79 6.43 12.12 0.80
C TYR A 79 5.36 11.38 0.01
N HIS A 80 4.13 11.88 0.07
CA HIS A 80 2.96 11.26 -0.55
C HIS A 80 2.71 11.80 -1.95
N ASP A 81 3.56 11.39 -2.88
CA ASP A 81 3.41 11.70 -4.31
C ASP A 81 2.42 10.72 -4.96
N ARG A 82 1.97 11.03 -6.18
CA ARG A 82 1.13 10.11 -6.95
C ARG A 82 1.83 8.76 -7.10
N GLY A 83 1.07 7.69 -6.84
CA GLY A 83 1.56 6.31 -6.96
C GLY A 83 2.27 5.77 -5.73
N VAL A 84 2.46 6.60 -4.70
CA VAL A 84 3.15 6.18 -3.47
C VAL A 84 2.26 5.22 -2.67
N LEU A 85 2.88 4.17 -2.16
CA LEU A 85 2.28 3.18 -1.27
C LEU A 85 2.61 3.56 0.17
N SER A 86 1.58 3.73 0.98
CA SER A 86 1.72 4.19 2.37
C SER A 86 0.85 3.37 3.30
N MET A 87 1.26 3.27 4.57
CA MET A 87 0.56 2.46 5.56
C MET A 87 -0.58 3.24 6.19
N ALA A 88 -1.80 2.69 6.10
CA ALA A 88 -2.95 3.22 6.82
C ALA A 88 -2.86 2.86 8.30
N HIS A 89 -3.33 3.75 9.17
CA HIS A 89 -3.37 3.49 10.61
C HIS A 89 -4.42 4.39 11.29
N ALA A 90 -4.72 4.07 12.54
CA ALA A 90 -5.66 4.83 13.38
C ALA A 90 -4.93 5.68 14.42
N GLY A 91 -3.70 6.10 14.11
CA GLY A 91 -2.83 6.86 14.99
C GLY A 91 -1.41 6.33 14.93
N ARG A 92 -0.49 6.99 15.66
CA ARG A 92 0.93 6.62 15.67
C ARG A 92 1.11 5.16 16.12
N ASP A 93 1.90 4.39 15.36
CA ASP A 93 2.30 3.02 15.68
C ASP A 93 1.13 2.02 15.76
N THR A 94 0.07 2.25 14.97
CA THR A 94 -1.09 1.34 14.92
C THR A 94 -1.29 0.68 13.56
N GLY A 95 -0.34 0.80 12.65
CA GLY A 95 -0.40 0.14 11.34
C GLY A 95 -0.38 -1.37 11.46
N GLY A 96 -0.87 -2.05 10.42
CA GLY A 96 -0.91 -3.51 10.37
C GLY A 96 -0.85 -4.01 8.94
N SER A 97 -2.02 -4.21 8.32
CA SER A 97 -2.09 -4.71 6.94
C SER A 97 -2.68 -3.71 5.96
N GLN A 98 -3.46 -2.75 6.42
CA GLN A 98 -4.12 -1.81 5.52
C GLN A 98 -3.11 -0.81 4.96
N PHE A 99 -3.22 -0.55 3.67
CA PHE A 99 -2.38 0.41 2.97
C PHE A 99 -3.22 1.24 2.02
N PHE A 100 -2.66 2.34 1.56
CA PHE A 100 -3.29 3.13 0.50
C PHE A 100 -2.27 3.53 -0.55
N ILE A 101 -2.76 3.79 -1.77
CA ILE A 101 -1.96 4.29 -2.87
C ILE A 101 -2.50 5.66 -3.24
N CYS A 102 -1.63 6.64 -3.36
CA CYS A 102 -2.02 8.03 -3.56
C CYS A 102 -2.37 8.32 -5.02
N HIS A 103 -3.49 9.02 -5.22
CA HIS A 103 -3.89 9.52 -6.53
C HIS A 103 -3.10 10.77 -6.93
N SER A 104 -2.89 11.69 -6.00
CA SER A 104 -2.39 13.03 -6.35
C SER A 104 -1.67 13.66 -5.16
N ARG A 105 -0.48 14.18 -5.40
CA ARG A 105 0.31 14.90 -4.38
C ARG A 105 -0.46 16.07 -3.77
N GLN A 106 -1.22 16.80 -4.60
CA GLN A 106 -1.97 17.97 -4.16
C GLN A 106 -2.90 17.66 -2.99
N ASN A 107 -3.53 16.49 -3.01
CA ASN A 107 -4.52 16.12 -2.01
C ASN A 107 -3.95 15.23 -0.90
N THR A 108 -2.72 14.74 -1.03
CA THR A 108 -2.11 13.80 -0.06
C THR A 108 -0.89 14.37 0.68
N ALA A 109 -0.45 15.58 0.33
CA ALA A 109 0.75 16.18 0.95
C ALA A 109 0.64 16.29 2.47
N HIS A 110 -0.55 16.51 3.01
CA HIS A 110 -0.77 16.63 4.46
C HIS A 110 -0.51 15.32 5.22
N LEU A 111 -0.38 14.20 4.50
CA LEU A 111 -0.08 12.90 5.11
C LEU A 111 1.42 12.68 5.34
N ASP A 112 2.26 13.56 4.78
CA ASP A 112 3.70 13.43 4.88
C ASP A 112 4.13 13.35 6.35
N ARG A 113 4.99 12.38 6.64
CA ARG A 113 5.54 12.10 7.98
C ARG A 113 4.50 11.82 9.06
N ASN A 114 3.26 11.49 8.66
CA ASN A 114 2.22 10.96 9.54
C ASN A 114 1.94 9.49 9.23
N HIS A 115 2.03 9.12 7.96
CA HIS A 115 1.88 7.73 7.51
C HIS A 115 3.20 7.27 6.89
N THR A 116 3.55 6.01 7.09
CA THR A 116 4.81 5.45 6.60
C THR A 116 4.73 5.16 5.10
N VAL A 117 5.50 5.88 4.31
CA VAL A 117 5.69 5.59 2.88
C VAL A 117 6.68 4.44 2.77
N PHE A 118 6.30 3.36 2.06
CA PHE A 118 7.19 2.20 1.96
C PHE A 118 7.35 1.65 0.54
N GLY A 119 6.75 2.30 -0.45
CA GLY A 119 6.91 1.89 -1.84
C GLY A 119 6.28 2.87 -2.81
N LYS A 120 6.40 2.56 -4.09
CA LYS A 120 5.83 3.37 -5.17
C LYS A 120 5.50 2.50 -6.36
N VAL A 121 4.34 2.74 -6.97
CA VAL A 121 3.96 2.12 -8.24
C VAL A 121 4.86 2.69 -9.34
N PHE A 122 5.60 1.83 -10.02
CA PHE A 122 6.46 2.22 -11.14
C PHE A 122 5.94 1.75 -12.49
N GLU A 123 4.97 0.84 -12.47
CA GLU A 123 4.31 0.35 -13.67
C GLU A 123 2.84 0.08 -13.35
N GLY A 124 1.93 0.52 -14.22
CA GLY A 124 0.50 0.39 -13.98
C GLY A 124 -0.10 1.58 -13.24
N LEU A 125 0.49 2.77 -13.32
CA LEU A 125 -0.05 3.97 -12.67
C LEU A 125 -1.48 4.26 -13.10
N GLU A 126 -1.81 4.02 -14.36
CA GLU A 126 -3.16 4.23 -14.91
C GLU A 126 -4.22 3.33 -14.25
N VAL A 127 -3.81 2.20 -13.70
CA VAL A 127 -4.71 1.28 -13.00
C VAL A 127 -5.28 1.94 -11.75
N ILE A 128 -4.50 2.79 -11.08
CA ILE A 128 -4.96 3.51 -9.88
C ILE A 128 -6.26 4.25 -10.19
N ASP A 129 -6.32 4.90 -11.35
CA ASP A 129 -7.48 5.70 -11.74
C ASP A 129 -8.72 4.85 -12.07
N GLU A 130 -8.53 3.57 -12.37
CA GLU A 130 -9.60 2.64 -12.73
C GLU A 130 -10.17 1.89 -11.53
N ILE A 131 -9.48 1.86 -10.41
CA ILE A 131 -9.92 1.15 -9.21
C ILE A 131 -11.13 1.85 -8.60
N ARG A 132 -12.12 1.06 -8.19
CA ARG A 132 -13.34 1.53 -7.53
C ARG A 132 -13.53 0.78 -6.22
N ALA A 133 -14.31 1.37 -5.32
CA ALA A 133 -14.61 0.75 -4.03
C ALA A 133 -15.21 -0.65 -4.24
N GLY A 134 -14.65 -1.64 -3.56
CA GLY A 134 -15.05 -3.02 -3.68
C GLY A 134 -14.28 -3.83 -4.71
N ASP A 135 -13.42 -3.21 -5.52
CA ASP A 135 -12.57 -3.94 -6.45
C ASP A 135 -11.64 -4.87 -5.69
N VAL A 136 -11.48 -6.10 -6.21
CA VAL A 136 -10.74 -7.17 -5.53
C VAL A 136 -9.28 -7.19 -5.95
N MET A 137 -8.40 -7.32 -4.97
CA MET A 137 -7.02 -7.73 -5.19
C MET A 137 -7.04 -9.25 -5.39
N GLU A 138 -7.00 -9.69 -6.64
CA GLU A 138 -7.12 -11.13 -6.94
C GLU A 138 -5.94 -11.89 -6.37
N LYS A 139 -4.75 -11.29 -6.43
CA LYS A 139 -3.55 -11.77 -5.75
C LYS A 139 -2.54 -10.63 -5.60
N VAL A 140 -1.73 -10.73 -4.58
CA VAL A 140 -0.57 -9.86 -4.38
C VAL A 140 0.66 -10.74 -4.35
N VAL A 141 1.54 -10.57 -5.33
CA VAL A 141 2.68 -11.46 -5.56
C VAL A 141 3.98 -10.70 -5.33
N ILE A 142 4.92 -11.34 -4.64
CA ILE A 142 6.26 -10.79 -4.48
C ILE A 142 7.16 -11.51 -5.48
N THR A 143 7.85 -10.74 -6.33
CA THR A 143 8.75 -11.28 -7.35
C THR A 143 10.11 -10.62 -7.25
N GLU A 144 11.09 -11.18 -7.95
CA GLU A 144 12.41 -10.58 -8.08
C GLU A 144 12.49 -9.80 -9.40
N MET A 145 13.10 -8.62 -9.35
CA MET A 145 13.39 -7.82 -10.51
C MET A 145 14.89 -7.60 -10.59
N GLU A 146 15.45 -7.86 -11.77
CA GLU A 146 16.87 -7.55 -12.02
C GLU A 146 17.03 -6.04 -12.11
N GLY A 147 18.00 -5.51 -11.39
CA GLY A 147 18.16 -4.08 -11.33
C GLY A 147 19.55 -3.58 -11.59
#